data_3197d56bfd287cbe63ef41d1d0f8d424
#
_entry.id   3197d56bfd287cbe63ef41d1d0f8d424
#
_cell.length_a   1.000
_cell.length_b   1.000
_cell.length_c   1.000
_cell.angle_alpha   90.00
_cell.angle_beta   90.00
_cell.angle_gamma   90.00
#
_symmetry.space_group_name_H-M   'P 1'
#
loop_
_entity.id
_entity.type
_entity.pdbx_description
1 polymer ?
#
loop_
_entity_poly.entity_id
_entity_poly.type
_entity_poly.pdbx_seq_one_letter_code
_entity_poly.pdbx_strand_id
1 'polypeptide(L)'
;MTQLFLSHSSTDDPFVRDLRAALADHGQEGWIDSRQLRGGDPLWPEIEQAIEAATAFAVVVSPAALQSKWVGRELRHALKLREQRGREQFPVIPLALDGTRLGVLEEFFGEEPVYIPLSSDAGGIEAAINPILVALGKRDPADVPALPQPQAEPLEELVLELTDLQFQERDGVRRATARARLIYEAATPGQPKV
;
A
#
# COMPACT_ATOMS: atom_id res chain seq x y z
N MET A 1 -3.05 -25.72 0.26
CA MET A 1 -3.57 -24.66 -0.64
C MET A 1 -3.19 -23.32 -0.04
N THR A 2 -2.65 -22.40 -0.84
CA THR A 2 -2.32 -21.06 -0.35
C THR A 2 -3.61 -20.27 -0.18
N GLN A 3 -3.90 -19.85 1.04
CA GLN A 3 -5.08 -19.04 1.37
C GLN A 3 -4.64 -17.60 1.53
N LEU A 4 -5.02 -16.73 0.60
CA LEU A 4 -4.61 -15.32 0.57
C LEU A 4 -5.71 -14.45 1.17
N PHE A 5 -5.38 -13.70 2.22
CA PHE A 5 -6.24 -12.61 2.68
C PHE A 5 -5.98 -11.37 1.84
N LEU A 6 -7.03 -10.78 1.28
CA LEU A 6 -6.93 -9.57 0.46
C LEU A 6 -7.64 -8.39 1.14
N SER A 7 -6.83 -7.50 1.70
CA SER A 7 -7.29 -6.27 2.34
C SER A 7 -7.44 -5.15 1.31
N HIS A 8 -8.56 -4.42 1.33
CA HIS A 8 -8.80 -3.30 0.42
C HIS A 8 -9.90 -2.37 0.95
N SER A 9 -9.98 -1.17 0.41
CA SER A 9 -11.09 -0.27 0.67
C SER A 9 -12.34 -0.69 -0.10
N SER A 10 -13.53 -0.38 0.43
CA SER A 10 -14.79 -0.63 -0.28
C SER A 10 -14.91 0.10 -1.61
N THR A 11 -14.21 1.20 -1.73
CA THR A 11 -14.15 1.95 -2.99
C THR A 11 -13.47 1.15 -4.10
N ASP A 12 -12.56 0.23 -3.72
CA ASP A 12 -11.75 -0.55 -4.66
C ASP A 12 -12.40 -1.91 -5.03
N ASP A 13 -13.62 -2.21 -4.54
CA ASP A 13 -14.33 -3.48 -4.79
C ASP A 13 -14.42 -3.90 -6.26
N PRO A 14 -14.76 -3.00 -7.20
CA PRO A 14 -14.84 -3.39 -8.61
C PRO A 14 -13.48 -3.88 -9.12
N PHE A 15 -12.42 -3.13 -8.83
CA PHE A 15 -11.06 -3.47 -9.22
C PHE A 15 -10.59 -4.79 -8.59
N VAL A 16 -10.81 -4.96 -7.29
CA VAL A 16 -10.40 -6.17 -6.56
C VAL A 16 -11.12 -7.42 -7.08
N ARG A 17 -12.38 -7.30 -7.51
CA ARG A 17 -13.11 -8.40 -8.15
C ARG A 17 -12.44 -8.83 -9.44
N ASP A 18 -12.03 -7.89 -10.28
CA ASP A 18 -11.36 -8.18 -11.56
C ASP A 18 -9.96 -8.77 -11.31
N LEU A 19 -9.20 -8.26 -10.36
CA LEU A 19 -7.92 -8.83 -9.92
C LEU A 19 -8.09 -10.27 -9.42
N ARG A 20 -9.12 -10.55 -8.63
CA ARG A 20 -9.40 -11.90 -8.13
C ARG A 20 -9.74 -12.87 -9.26
N ALA A 21 -10.54 -12.44 -10.23
CA ALA A 21 -10.87 -13.24 -11.40
C ALA A 21 -9.60 -13.59 -12.18
N ALA A 22 -8.77 -12.61 -12.50
CA ALA A 22 -7.50 -12.83 -13.20
C ALA A 22 -6.55 -13.77 -12.44
N LEU A 23 -6.44 -13.64 -11.12
CA LEU A 23 -5.62 -14.55 -10.32
C LEU A 23 -6.21 -15.98 -10.25
N ALA A 24 -7.53 -16.12 -10.23
CA ALA A 24 -8.18 -17.44 -10.28
C ALA A 24 -7.90 -18.17 -11.59
N ASP A 25 -7.91 -17.46 -12.73
CA ASP A 25 -7.54 -18.01 -14.05
C ASP A 25 -6.10 -18.54 -14.07
N HIS A 26 -5.23 -18.05 -13.17
CA HIS A 26 -3.85 -18.49 -12.99
C HIS A 26 -3.65 -19.44 -11.78
N GLY A 27 -4.74 -20.04 -11.29
CA GLY A 27 -4.71 -21.07 -10.23
C GLY A 27 -4.59 -20.55 -8.79
N GLN A 28 -4.85 -19.25 -8.54
CA GLN A 28 -5.00 -18.71 -7.21
C GLN A 28 -6.49 -18.58 -6.86
N GLU A 29 -7.07 -19.60 -6.23
CA GLU A 29 -8.51 -19.66 -5.91
C GLU A 29 -8.83 -19.37 -4.43
N GLY A 30 -7.87 -19.52 -3.54
CA GLY A 30 -8.09 -19.37 -2.11
C GLY A 30 -8.03 -17.91 -1.65
N TRP A 31 -9.21 -17.31 -1.42
CA TRP A 31 -9.36 -15.92 -0.98
C TRP A 31 -10.13 -15.85 0.34
N ILE A 32 -9.71 -14.93 1.19
CA ILE A 32 -10.48 -14.48 2.35
C ILE A 32 -10.68 -12.97 2.18
N ASP A 33 -11.93 -12.55 2.21
CA ASP A 33 -12.30 -11.14 2.16
C ASP A 33 -13.04 -10.81 3.46
N SER A 34 -12.67 -9.73 4.13
CA SER A 34 -13.29 -9.26 5.37
C SER A 34 -14.82 -9.03 5.26
N ARG A 35 -15.34 -8.93 4.03
CA ARG A 35 -16.78 -8.72 3.76
C ARG A 35 -17.60 -10.00 3.61
N GLN A 36 -16.97 -11.15 3.54
CA GLN A 36 -17.68 -12.43 3.57
C GLN A 36 -18.17 -12.80 4.98
N LEU A 37 -17.84 -11.95 5.96
CA LEU A 37 -18.23 -12.13 7.34
C LEU A 37 -19.69 -11.76 7.57
N ARG A 38 -20.40 -12.59 8.32
CA ARG A 38 -21.84 -12.46 8.55
C ARG A 38 -22.18 -11.25 9.41
N GLY A 39 -23.23 -10.51 9.02
CA GLY A 39 -23.72 -9.39 9.81
C GLY A 39 -24.25 -9.84 11.19
N GLY A 40 -23.81 -9.11 12.24
CA GLY A 40 -24.28 -9.30 13.62
C GLY A 40 -23.21 -9.77 14.64
N ASP A 41 -22.12 -10.35 14.18
CA ASP A 41 -21.00 -10.73 15.04
C ASP A 41 -20.03 -9.55 15.25
N PRO A 42 -19.23 -9.55 16.34
CA PRO A 42 -18.20 -8.54 16.54
C PRO A 42 -17.15 -8.68 15.41
N LEU A 43 -17.30 -7.81 14.42
CA LEU A 43 -16.60 -7.85 13.14
C LEU A 43 -15.07 -8.02 13.24
N TRP A 44 -14.45 -7.42 14.25
CA TRP A 44 -12.98 -7.45 14.33
C TRP A 44 -12.40 -8.82 14.72
N PRO A 45 -12.89 -9.55 15.73
CA PRO A 45 -12.41 -10.89 16.04
C PRO A 45 -12.50 -11.87 14.86
N GLU A 46 -13.55 -11.78 14.06
CA GLU A 46 -13.72 -12.58 12.84
C GLU A 46 -12.65 -12.26 11.79
N ILE A 47 -12.34 -10.98 11.62
CA ILE A 47 -11.29 -10.53 10.72
C ILE A 47 -9.91 -11.00 11.21
N GLU A 48 -9.60 -10.83 12.49
CA GLU A 48 -8.35 -11.32 13.09
C GLU A 48 -8.17 -12.81 12.84
N GLN A 49 -9.20 -13.61 13.13
CA GLN A 49 -9.18 -15.06 12.90
C GLN A 49 -8.99 -15.39 11.42
N ALA A 50 -9.62 -14.66 10.52
CA ALA A 50 -9.46 -14.85 9.07
C ALA A 50 -8.04 -14.53 8.58
N ILE A 51 -7.42 -13.46 9.09
CA ILE A 51 -6.02 -13.13 8.79
C ILE A 51 -5.09 -14.20 9.38
N GLU A 52 -5.34 -14.67 10.60
CA GLU A 52 -4.55 -15.72 11.25
C GLU A 52 -4.64 -17.08 10.53
N ALA A 53 -5.79 -17.40 9.94
CA ALA A 53 -5.99 -18.61 9.17
C ALA A 53 -5.34 -18.54 7.78
N ALA A 54 -5.06 -17.34 7.28
CA ALA A 54 -4.41 -17.14 5.99
C ALA A 54 -2.95 -17.59 6.01
N THR A 55 -2.43 -17.93 4.84
CA THR A 55 -1.02 -18.26 4.61
C THR A 55 -0.25 -17.08 4.00
N ALA A 56 -0.94 -16.08 3.49
CA ALA A 56 -0.39 -14.85 2.94
C ALA A 56 -1.40 -13.70 3.11
N PHE A 57 -0.89 -12.49 3.13
CA PHE A 57 -1.71 -11.27 3.19
C PHE A 57 -1.30 -10.34 2.06
N ALA A 58 -2.26 -9.84 1.29
CA ALA A 58 -2.04 -8.75 0.34
C ALA A 58 -2.92 -7.56 0.69
N VAL A 59 -2.40 -6.37 0.48
CA VAL A 59 -3.15 -5.13 0.67
C VAL A 59 -3.14 -4.31 -0.61
N VAL A 60 -4.31 -3.98 -1.12
CA VAL A 60 -4.46 -3.00 -2.21
C VAL A 60 -4.32 -1.62 -1.61
N VAL A 61 -3.21 -0.97 -1.93
CA VAL A 61 -2.88 0.37 -1.46
C VAL A 61 -3.37 1.36 -2.50
N SER A 62 -4.45 2.05 -2.15
CA SER A 62 -5.08 3.13 -2.94
C SER A 62 -5.23 4.38 -2.07
N PRO A 63 -5.53 5.55 -2.65
CA PRO A 63 -5.87 6.74 -1.86
C PRO A 63 -7.02 6.51 -0.89
N ALA A 64 -8.00 5.65 -1.24
CA ALA A 64 -9.11 5.28 -0.38
C ALA A 64 -8.68 4.31 0.74
N ALA A 65 -7.84 3.33 0.42
CA ALA A 65 -7.28 2.40 1.39
C ALA A 65 -6.43 3.10 2.47
N LEU A 66 -5.63 4.10 2.07
CA LEU A 66 -4.81 4.90 3.00
C LEU A 66 -5.65 5.70 4.00
N GLN A 67 -6.89 6.06 3.67
CA GLN A 67 -7.83 6.74 4.57
C GLN A 67 -8.67 5.75 5.40
N SER A 68 -8.64 4.47 5.09
CA SER A 68 -9.42 3.44 5.75
C SER A 68 -8.79 3.00 7.08
N LYS A 69 -9.49 3.28 8.19
CA LYS A 69 -9.07 2.79 9.51
C LYS A 69 -9.05 1.25 9.57
N TRP A 70 -9.91 0.58 8.80
CA TRP A 70 -9.99 -0.87 8.71
C TRP A 70 -8.76 -1.45 8.04
N VAL A 71 -8.43 -1.01 6.83
CA VAL A 71 -7.24 -1.44 6.10
C VAL A 71 -5.98 -1.23 6.94
N GLY A 72 -5.84 -0.07 7.57
CA GLY A 72 -4.70 0.20 8.46
C GLY A 72 -4.64 -0.72 9.69
N ARG A 73 -5.79 -1.17 10.22
CA ARG A 73 -5.85 -2.13 11.34
C ARG A 73 -5.49 -3.55 10.89
N GLU A 74 -6.03 -3.99 9.77
CA GLU A 74 -5.74 -5.27 9.13
C GLU A 74 -4.26 -5.39 8.80
N LEU A 75 -3.68 -4.37 8.17
CA LEU A 75 -2.26 -4.33 7.82
C LEU A 75 -1.36 -4.43 9.06
N ARG A 76 -1.62 -3.66 10.11
CA ARG A 76 -0.85 -3.76 11.36
C ARG A 76 -0.91 -5.16 11.99
N HIS A 77 -2.08 -5.80 11.96
CA HIS A 77 -2.22 -7.17 12.46
C HIS A 77 -1.42 -8.16 11.61
N ALA A 78 -1.50 -8.05 10.28
CA ALA A 78 -0.73 -8.88 9.35
C ALA A 78 0.78 -8.71 9.52
N LEU A 79 1.27 -7.47 9.71
CA LEU A 79 2.69 -7.21 9.96
C LEU A 79 3.17 -7.84 11.26
N LYS A 80 2.37 -7.79 12.32
CA LYS A 80 2.67 -8.48 13.58
C LYS A 80 2.75 -9.99 13.42
N LEU A 81 1.85 -10.59 12.64
CA LEU A 81 1.91 -12.01 12.32
C LEU A 81 3.15 -12.36 11.49
N ARG A 82 3.54 -11.52 10.56
CA ARG A 82 4.77 -11.69 9.78
C ARG A 82 6.02 -11.67 10.66
N GLU A 83 6.08 -10.82 11.68
CA GLU A 83 7.17 -10.81 12.66
C GLU A 83 7.22 -12.13 13.45
N GLN A 84 6.07 -12.68 13.82
CA GLN A 84 5.98 -13.93 14.59
C GLN A 84 6.28 -15.17 13.77
N ARG A 85 5.83 -15.24 12.53
CA ARG A 85 5.91 -16.42 11.66
C ARG A 85 7.11 -16.43 10.73
N GLY A 86 7.69 -15.26 10.46
CA GLY A 86 8.72 -15.07 9.45
C GLY A 86 8.16 -14.64 8.10
N ARG A 87 8.96 -13.83 7.38
CA ARG A 87 8.58 -13.25 6.07
C ARG A 87 8.24 -14.29 5.00
N GLU A 88 8.94 -15.43 5.02
CA GLU A 88 8.72 -16.51 4.05
C GLU A 88 7.45 -17.32 4.34
N GLN A 89 7.09 -17.46 5.64
CA GLN A 89 5.94 -18.25 6.06
C GLN A 89 4.63 -17.47 6.05
N PHE A 90 4.71 -16.14 6.13
CA PHE A 90 3.57 -15.25 6.06
C PHE A 90 3.95 -13.95 5.32
N PRO A 91 4.03 -13.98 3.99
CA PRO A 91 4.32 -12.80 3.20
C PRO A 91 3.19 -11.77 3.31
N VAL A 92 3.57 -10.49 3.51
CA VAL A 92 2.69 -9.33 3.46
C VAL A 92 3.07 -8.53 2.22
N ILE A 93 2.17 -8.49 1.25
CA ILE A 93 2.41 -8.03 -0.11
C ILE A 93 1.64 -6.72 -0.36
N PRO A 94 2.32 -5.56 -0.45
CA PRO A 94 1.69 -4.32 -0.88
C PRO A 94 1.45 -4.34 -2.39
N LEU A 95 0.21 -4.07 -2.80
CA LEU A 95 -0.23 -3.92 -4.18
C LEU A 95 -0.59 -2.45 -4.40
N ALA A 96 0.29 -1.69 -5.04
CA ALA A 96 0.14 -0.24 -5.17
C ALA A 96 -0.69 0.13 -6.39
N LEU A 97 -1.91 0.60 -6.18
CA LEU A 97 -2.80 1.05 -7.24
C LEU A 97 -2.43 2.47 -7.70
N ASP A 98 -2.68 2.76 -8.98
CA ASP A 98 -2.41 4.06 -9.60
C ASP A 98 -2.79 5.28 -8.75
N GLY A 99 -1.94 6.30 -8.79
CA GLY A 99 -2.15 7.55 -8.06
C GLY A 99 -1.89 7.46 -6.56
N THR A 100 -1.35 6.36 -6.06
CA THR A 100 -1.07 6.17 -4.64
C THR A 100 0.26 6.79 -4.23
N ARG A 101 0.27 7.56 -3.15
CA ARG A 101 1.51 8.08 -2.52
C ARG A 101 2.15 6.97 -1.69
N LEU A 102 3.26 6.42 -2.15
CA LEU A 102 3.90 5.24 -1.56
C LEU A 102 4.71 5.52 -0.29
N GLY A 103 5.17 6.75 -0.07
CA GLY A 103 5.92 7.13 1.15
C GLY A 103 5.18 6.83 2.46
N VAL A 104 3.85 6.71 2.44
CA VAL A 104 3.06 6.30 3.61
C VAL A 104 3.31 4.83 3.99
N LEU A 105 3.74 3.98 3.06
CA LEU A 105 4.03 2.57 3.35
C LEU A 105 5.21 2.41 4.30
N GLU A 106 6.18 3.31 4.25
CA GLU A 106 7.33 3.31 5.17
C GLU A 106 6.87 3.43 6.63
N GLU A 107 5.83 4.22 6.91
CA GLU A 107 5.27 4.36 8.27
C GLU A 107 4.69 3.04 8.81
N PHE A 108 4.16 2.18 7.93
CA PHE A 108 3.59 0.90 8.32
C PHE A 108 4.65 -0.20 8.41
N PHE A 109 5.59 -0.23 7.48
CA PHE A 109 6.57 -1.31 7.35
C PHE A 109 7.87 -1.06 8.14
N GLY A 110 8.10 0.20 8.59
CA GLY A 110 9.33 0.63 9.26
C GLY A 110 10.52 0.80 8.31
N GLU A 111 10.34 0.48 7.05
CA GLU A 111 11.27 0.62 5.93
C GLU A 111 10.46 0.71 4.63
N GLU A 112 11.03 1.21 3.55
CA GLU A 112 10.36 1.22 2.26
C GLU A 112 10.19 -0.23 1.76
N PRO A 113 8.94 -0.75 1.66
CA PRO A 113 8.74 -2.11 1.22
C PRO A 113 8.84 -2.22 -0.31
N VAL A 114 9.29 -3.37 -0.78
CA VAL A 114 9.07 -3.73 -2.18
C VAL A 114 7.57 -3.94 -2.39
N TYR A 115 7.01 -3.25 -3.36
CA TYR A 115 5.60 -3.33 -3.71
C TYR A 115 5.40 -3.77 -5.16
N ILE A 116 4.22 -4.28 -5.47
CA ILE A 116 3.82 -4.64 -6.83
C ILE A 116 2.94 -3.52 -7.36
N PRO A 117 3.34 -2.80 -8.43
CA PRO A 117 2.52 -1.79 -9.05
C PRO A 117 1.30 -2.42 -9.72
N LEU A 118 0.14 -1.80 -9.54
CA LEU A 118 -1.12 -2.16 -10.17
C LEU A 118 -1.63 -0.97 -10.98
N SER A 119 -2.00 -1.20 -12.22
CA SER A 119 -2.81 -0.27 -12.99
C SER A 119 -4.27 -0.72 -13.02
N SER A 120 -5.18 0.24 -13.02
CA SER A 120 -6.62 -0.03 -13.01
C SER A 120 -7.16 -0.55 -14.35
N ASP A 121 -6.35 -0.57 -15.40
CA ASP A 121 -6.69 -1.18 -16.68
C ASP A 121 -6.42 -2.70 -16.70
N ALA A 122 -7.03 -3.40 -17.64
CA ALA A 122 -6.89 -4.85 -17.76
C ALA A 122 -5.43 -5.28 -18.04
N GLY A 123 -4.67 -4.49 -18.76
CA GLY A 123 -3.24 -4.76 -19.03
C GLY A 123 -2.40 -4.68 -17.77
N GLY A 124 -2.70 -3.71 -16.88
CA GLY A 124 -2.02 -3.55 -15.61
C GLY A 124 -2.29 -4.68 -14.62
N ILE A 125 -3.54 -5.17 -14.57
CA ILE A 125 -3.88 -6.36 -13.76
C ILE A 125 -3.08 -7.57 -14.25
N GLU A 126 -3.10 -7.84 -15.54
CA GLU A 126 -2.41 -9.00 -16.13
C GLU A 126 -0.88 -8.93 -15.89
N ALA A 127 -0.28 -7.75 -16.02
CA ALA A 127 1.14 -7.55 -15.74
C ALA A 127 1.54 -7.85 -14.29
N ALA A 128 0.63 -7.66 -13.34
CA ALA A 128 0.86 -7.88 -11.92
C ALA A 128 0.68 -9.34 -11.48
N ILE A 129 0.00 -10.19 -12.28
CA ILE A 129 -0.30 -11.58 -11.91
C ILE A 129 0.97 -12.37 -11.58
N ASN A 130 1.95 -12.36 -12.49
CA ASN A 130 3.19 -13.12 -12.28
C ASN A 130 3.97 -12.65 -11.04
N PRO A 131 4.22 -11.35 -10.82
CA PRO A 131 4.81 -10.85 -9.59
C PRO A 131 4.08 -11.28 -8.32
N ILE A 132 2.75 -11.26 -8.33
CA ILE A 132 1.94 -11.71 -7.18
C ILE A 132 2.15 -13.21 -6.95
N LEU A 133 2.12 -14.03 -7.99
CA LEU A 133 2.34 -15.48 -7.86
C LEU A 133 3.75 -15.82 -7.37
N VAL A 134 4.78 -15.04 -7.77
CA VAL A 134 6.14 -15.17 -7.22
C VAL A 134 6.15 -14.82 -5.74
N ALA A 135 5.54 -13.72 -5.34
CA ALA A 135 5.47 -13.31 -3.94
C ALA A 135 4.70 -14.31 -3.06
N LEU A 136 3.79 -15.09 -3.66
CA LEU A 136 3.08 -16.20 -3.02
C LEU A 136 3.85 -17.53 -3.04
N GLY A 137 5.06 -17.55 -3.59
CA GLY A 137 5.88 -18.78 -3.73
C GLY A 137 5.30 -19.80 -4.71
N LYS A 138 4.45 -19.37 -5.65
CA LYS A 138 3.82 -20.26 -6.65
C LYS A 138 4.53 -20.28 -8.01
N ARG A 139 5.46 -19.36 -8.23
CA ARG A 139 6.31 -19.26 -9.42
C ARG A 139 7.74 -18.96 -9.04
N ASP A 140 8.68 -19.42 -9.87
CA ASP A 140 10.09 -19.07 -9.72
C ASP A 140 10.30 -17.61 -10.16
N PRO A 141 11.02 -16.78 -9.38
CA PRO A 141 11.40 -15.43 -9.79
C PRO A 141 12.14 -15.38 -11.13
N ALA A 142 12.87 -16.42 -11.50
CA ALA A 142 13.60 -16.51 -12.76
C ALA A 142 12.68 -16.59 -13.99
N ASP A 143 11.44 -17.03 -13.81
CA ASP A 143 10.45 -17.17 -14.89
C ASP A 143 9.65 -15.88 -15.14
N VAL A 144 9.90 -14.82 -14.36
CA VAL A 144 9.15 -13.58 -14.44
C VAL A 144 10.06 -12.43 -14.86
N PRO A 145 9.69 -11.66 -15.91
CA PRO A 145 10.41 -10.44 -16.24
C PRO A 145 10.50 -9.52 -15.03
N ALA A 146 11.67 -8.90 -14.81
CA ALA A 146 11.81 -7.92 -13.73
C ALA A 146 10.72 -6.85 -13.87
N LEU A 147 10.01 -6.59 -12.78
CA LEU A 147 9.06 -5.47 -12.73
C LEU A 147 9.79 -4.18 -13.14
N PRO A 148 9.19 -3.35 -13.99
CA PRO A 148 9.73 -2.02 -14.20
C PRO A 148 9.80 -1.36 -12.83
N GLN A 149 11.03 -1.09 -12.37
CA GLN A 149 11.18 -0.33 -11.13
C GLN A 149 10.51 1.01 -11.37
N PRO A 150 9.65 1.49 -10.45
CA PRO A 150 9.12 2.82 -10.58
C PRO A 150 10.34 3.74 -10.67
N GLN A 151 10.43 4.46 -11.78
CA GLN A 151 11.37 5.56 -11.84
C GLN A 151 10.94 6.47 -10.71
N ALA A 152 11.81 6.63 -9.71
CA ALA A 152 11.58 7.62 -8.67
C ALA A 152 11.30 8.92 -9.41
N GLU A 153 10.04 9.36 -9.41
CA GLU A 153 9.77 10.70 -9.89
C GLU A 153 10.66 11.60 -9.05
N PRO A 154 11.41 12.51 -9.67
CA PRO A 154 12.27 13.40 -8.91
C PRO A 154 11.36 14.06 -7.88
N LEU A 155 11.70 13.90 -6.60
CA LEU A 155 11.01 14.57 -5.51
C LEU A 155 10.97 16.04 -5.86
N GLU A 156 9.79 16.54 -6.21
CA GLU A 156 9.57 17.95 -6.42
C GLU A 156 9.89 18.61 -5.09
N GLU A 157 10.99 19.38 -5.07
CA GLU A 157 11.47 19.98 -3.85
C GLU A 157 10.48 21.06 -3.42
N LEU A 158 9.71 20.75 -2.37
CA LEU A 158 8.75 21.67 -1.80
C LEU A 158 9.50 22.57 -0.82
N VAL A 159 9.89 23.76 -1.25
CA VAL A 159 10.57 24.73 -0.39
C VAL A 159 9.54 25.56 0.37
N LEU A 160 9.54 25.42 1.69
CA LEU A 160 8.77 26.27 2.59
C LEU A 160 9.61 27.47 3.00
N GLU A 161 9.35 28.62 2.45
CA GLU A 161 10.00 29.86 2.85
C GLU A 161 9.22 30.53 3.98
N LEU A 162 9.85 30.65 5.15
CA LEU A 162 9.28 31.37 6.30
C LEU A 162 9.80 32.79 6.31
N THR A 163 8.90 33.75 6.19
CA THR A 163 9.22 35.19 6.28
C THR A 163 8.47 35.84 7.44
N ASP A 164 8.93 37.01 7.88
CA ASP A 164 8.29 37.81 8.94
C ASP A 164 8.12 37.05 10.28
N LEU A 165 9.17 36.38 10.73
CA LEU A 165 9.15 35.68 12.02
C LEU A 165 9.02 36.70 13.17
N GLN A 166 7.91 36.67 13.89
CA GLN A 166 7.65 37.52 15.04
C GLN A 166 7.47 36.65 16.30
N PHE A 167 8.14 37.06 17.38
CA PHE A 167 8.00 36.41 18.69
C PHE A 167 7.22 37.32 19.63
N GLN A 168 6.23 36.78 20.30
CA GLN A 168 5.48 37.43 21.37
C GLN A 168 5.54 36.58 22.62
N GLU A 169 5.83 37.21 23.74
CA GLU A 169 5.79 36.57 25.05
C GLU A 169 4.64 37.18 25.85
N ARG A 170 3.72 36.34 26.29
CA ARG A 170 2.61 36.73 27.16
C ARG A 170 2.36 35.63 28.18
N ASP A 171 2.31 36.03 29.46
CA ASP A 171 2.03 35.11 30.58
C ASP A 171 2.98 33.90 30.66
N GLY A 172 4.28 34.09 30.34
CA GLY A 172 5.28 33.02 30.36
C GLY A 172 5.23 32.06 29.19
N VAL A 173 4.36 32.33 28.18
CA VAL A 173 4.24 31.52 26.95
C VAL A 173 4.81 32.31 25.77
N ARG A 174 5.82 31.75 25.12
CA ARG A 174 6.36 32.27 23.85
C ARG A 174 5.56 31.75 22.66
N ARG A 175 5.03 32.65 21.86
CA ARG A 175 4.39 32.35 20.59
C ARG A 175 5.21 32.91 19.44
N ALA A 176 5.45 32.10 18.42
CA ALA A 176 6.03 32.53 17.16
C ALA A 176 4.95 32.58 16.08
N THR A 177 4.92 33.68 15.33
CA THR A 177 4.06 33.83 14.15
C THR A 177 4.99 34.08 12.95
N ALA A 178 4.78 33.39 11.86
CA ALA A 178 5.51 33.58 10.61
C ALA A 178 4.56 33.59 9.42
N ARG A 179 4.93 34.26 8.34
CA ARG A 179 4.30 34.06 7.04
C ARG A 179 5.01 32.91 6.34
N ALA A 180 4.24 31.93 5.93
CA ALA A 180 4.72 30.81 5.15
C ALA A 180 4.37 31.01 3.69
N ARG A 181 5.34 30.90 2.79
CA ARG A 181 5.14 30.85 1.33
C ARG A 181 5.62 29.49 0.85
N LEU A 182 4.72 28.77 0.23
CA LEU A 182 5.05 27.51 -0.44
C LEU A 182 5.54 27.87 -1.85
N ILE A 183 6.79 27.54 -2.15
CA ILE A 183 7.37 27.69 -3.47
C ILE A 183 7.42 26.32 -4.11
N TYR A 184 6.71 26.16 -5.20
CA TYR A 184 6.69 24.95 -6.01
C TYR A 184 7.48 25.23 -7.29
N GLU A 185 8.60 24.57 -7.45
CA GLU A 185 9.34 24.54 -8.71
C GLU A 185 9.07 23.24 -9.44
N ALA A 186 8.18 23.28 -10.43
CA ALA A 186 7.96 22.14 -11.32
C ALA A 186 9.22 21.92 -12.18
N ALA A 187 9.81 20.73 -12.11
CA ALA A 187 10.87 20.36 -13.03
C ALA A 187 10.31 20.35 -14.47
N THR A 188 10.88 21.19 -15.34
CA THR A 188 10.50 21.21 -16.75
C THR A 188 11.05 19.95 -17.41
N PRO A 189 10.23 19.08 -18.01
CA PRO A 189 10.74 17.88 -18.68
C PRO A 189 11.62 18.28 -19.87
N GLY A 190 12.88 17.87 -19.88
CA GLY A 190 13.67 17.82 -21.12
C GLY A 190 14.83 18.78 -21.30
N GLN A 191 15.38 19.43 -20.26
CA GLN A 191 16.67 20.10 -20.41
C GLN A 191 17.78 19.32 -19.68
N PRO A 192 18.82 18.80 -20.38
CA PRO A 192 19.99 18.25 -19.72
C PRO A 192 20.73 19.40 -19.02
N LYS A 193 21.08 19.19 -17.74
CA LYS A 193 21.96 20.10 -17.02
C LYS A 193 23.34 20.08 -17.72
N VAL A 194 23.79 21.24 -18.16
CA VAL A 194 25.15 21.51 -18.63
C VAL A 194 26.08 21.60 -17.43
#